data_d4b19541b9e45e2cb6ffa4ff6c7adf40
#
_entry.id   d4b19541b9e45e2cb6ffa4ff6c7adf40
#
_cell.length_a   1.000
_cell.length_b   1.000
_cell.length_c   1.000
_cell.angle_alpha   90.00
_cell.angle_beta   90.00
_cell.angle_gamma   90.00
#
_symmetry.space_group_name_H-M   'P 1'
#
loop_
_entity.id
_entity.type
_entity.pdbx_description
1 polymer ?
#
loop_
_entity_poly.entity_id
_entity_poly.type
_entity_poly.pdbx_seq_one_letter_code
_entity_poly.pdbx_strand_id
1 'polypeptide(L)'
;MRFTAKATTRNMCVVVLLLFVCCGSAFYGMQYTLNDFVMDSKTDRTFSMHYPVLEKQIGAREIQDTAEKYKMEVQNYAEADAANLVISYECRDFNEEGTKYLNIYKEDAKASLFLPETAFEQIYQTELDLKEGTYQTVCVKNYNGAFDFVDGLKSVKNPDTGVSRELQFGGRIEYDSLASMSDPFAYILNDSDYQDLSQGLQDQYREHLIFFDVADIESSYEFAKELLGQYMERTTELSNRQLGLWNIWEKKLAEDAEETYGYDQELDMSPENTTVIQDWKYAPMFNIIFEQDRMQMISVYVMLCMYICIIALAAIGVMTYVRSISVATDNKGIFESLTKLGADHAYQRMILKKQLAKIFLYPGIVGCGAGFLFSFMMDYTNDGGITAIEIKALGILLLLIAVFCFVLFSVYRVSLKKAGKIVNLN
;
A
#
# COMPACT_ATOMS: atom_id res chain seq x y z
N MET A 1 8.21 -38.24 36.31
CA MET A 1 8.73 -37.07 35.53
C MET A 1 8.42 -37.09 34.01
N ARG A 2 8.36 -38.23 33.32
CA ARG A 2 8.13 -38.25 31.85
C ARG A 2 6.77 -37.74 31.39
N PHE A 3 5.68 -37.97 32.11
CA PHE A 3 4.33 -37.54 31.71
C PHE A 3 4.09 -36.01 31.85
N THR A 4 4.64 -35.39 32.88
CA THR A 4 4.56 -33.93 33.11
C THR A 4 5.42 -33.17 32.09
N ALA A 5 6.55 -33.75 31.63
CA ALA A 5 7.40 -33.11 30.62
C ALA A 5 6.68 -32.93 29.27
N LYS A 6 6.01 -34.02 28.78
CA LYS A 6 5.30 -33.99 27.47
C LYS A 6 4.18 -32.95 27.43
N ALA A 7 3.38 -32.88 28.50
CA ALA A 7 2.30 -31.86 28.60
C ALA A 7 2.85 -30.43 28.70
N THR A 8 3.99 -30.25 29.42
CA THR A 8 4.65 -28.94 29.51
C THR A 8 5.17 -28.50 28.15
N THR A 9 5.87 -29.37 27.42
CA THR A 9 6.42 -29.08 26.09
C THR A 9 5.27 -28.68 25.12
N ARG A 10 4.16 -29.43 25.10
CA ARG A 10 3.01 -29.11 24.26
C ARG A 10 2.45 -27.71 24.52
N ASN A 11 2.28 -27.36 25.80
CA ASN A 11 1.80 -26.02 26.19
C ASN A 11 2.81 -24.93 25.80
N MET A 12 4.12 -25.20 25.95
CA MET A 12 5.17 -24.26 25.52
C MET A 12 5.15 -24.04 24.01
N CYS A 13 4.95 -25.08 23.20
CA CYS A 13 4.81 -24.93 21.75
C CYS A 13 3.61 -24.05 21.37
N VAL A 14 2.45 -24.22 22.03
CA VAL A 14 1.28 -23.37 21.77
C VAL A 14 1.55 -21.91 22.15
N VAL A 15 2.24 -21.68 23.28
CA VAL A 15 2.63 -20.33 23.69
C VAL A 15 3.59 -19.67 22.70
N VAL A 16 4.56 -20.44 22.15
CA VAL A 16 5.46 -19.98 21.10
C VAL A 16 4.67 -19.55 19.86
N LEU A 17 3.72 -20.37 19.39
CA LEU A 17 2.88 -20.06 18.24
C LEU A 17 2.02 -18.83 18.48
N LEU A 18 1.41 -18.70 19.66
CA LEU A 18 0.61 -17.52 19.98
C LEU A 18 1.46 -16.25 20.05
N LEU A 19 2.69 -16.30 20.59
CA LEU A 19 3.61 -15.16 20.59
C LEU A 19 4.06 -14.80 19.18
N PHE A 20 4.33 -15.79 18.35
CA PHE A 20 4.66 -15.59 16.94
C PHE A 20 3.52 -14.87 16.20
N VAL A 21 2.27 -15.35 16.36
CA VAL A 21 1.07 -14.70 15.79
C VAL A 21 0.90 -13.29 16.32
N CYS A 22 1.15 -13.06 17.62
CA CYS A 22 1.07 -11.75 18.25
C CYS A 22 2.09 -10.77 17.62
N CYS A 23 3.34 -11.19 17.45
CA CYS A 23 4.37 -10.38 16.81
C CYS A 23 4.05 -10.11 15.33
N GLY A 24 3.59 -11.13 14.60
CA GLY A 24 3.19 -10.99 13.20
C GLY A 24 2.01 -10.02 13.02
N SER A 25 0.96 -10.16 13.83
CA SER A 25 -0.18 -9.23 13.78
C SER A 25 0.23 -7.79 14.13
N ALA A 26 1.08 -7.62 15.14
CA ALA A 26 1.59 -6.31 15.51
C ALA A 26 2.43 -5.69 14.39
N PHE A 27 3.29 -6.48 13.76
CA PHE A 27 4.12 -6.06 12.64
C PHE A 27 3.28 -5.63 11.43
N TYR A 28 2.34 -6.46 10.99
CA TYR A 28 1.46 -6.12 9.87
C TYR A 28 0.60 -4.88 10.14
N GLY A 29 0.01 -4.76 11.34
CA GLY A 29 -0.74 -3.56 11.70
C GLY A 29 0.10 -2.29 11.65
N MET A 30 1.38 -2.37 12.03
CA MET A 30 2.31 -1.23 11.96
C MET A 30 2.79 -0.93 10.54
N GLN A 31 3.06 -1.95 9.73
CA GLN A 31 3.47 -1.79 8.34
C GLN A 31 2.42 -0.98 7.57
N TYR A 32 1.14 -1.35 7.69
CA TYR A 32 0.06 -0.58 7.10
C TYR A 32 0.03 0.88 7.58
N THR A 33 0.17 1.11 8.89
CA THR A 33 0.14 2.46 9.44
C THR A 33 1.35 3.30 9.02
N LEU A 34 2.56 2.72 8.99
CA LEU A 34 3.79 3.46 8.71
C LEU A 34 4.01 3.68 7.21
N ASN A 35 3.67 2.73 6.35
CA ASN A 35 3.74 2.91 4.90
C ASN A 35 2.80 4.03 4.46
N ASP A 36 1.64 4.15 5.10
CA ASP A 36 0.70 5.22 4.80
C ASP A 36 1.12 6.58 5.39
N PHE A 37 1.78 6.60 6.55
CA PHE A 37 2.37 7.84 7.11
C PHE A 37 3.53 8.38 6.27
N VAL A 38 4.12 7.55 5.43
CA VAL A 38 5.29 7.89 4.61
C VAL A 38 4.97 8.03 3.13
N MET A 39 3.85 7.53 2.65
CA MET A 39 3.20 8.12 1.48
C MET A 39 2.76 9.52 1.94
N ASP A 40 3.78 10.41 1.98
CA ASP A 40 3.63 11.80 2.32
C ASP A 40 2.45 12.29 1.50
N SER A 41 1.35 12.65 2.15
CA SER A 41 0.09 13.13 1.57
C SER A 41 0.25 14.48 0.81
N LYS A 42 1.47 14.93 0.60
CA LYS A 42 1.82 15.97 -0.34
C LYS A 42 2.01 15.36 -1.72
N THR A 43 0.90 14.96 -2.32
CA THR A 43 0.87 14.92 -3.76
C THR A 43 1.21 16.30 -4.26
N ASP A 44 1.87 16.35 -5.38
CA ASP A 44 2.23 17.56 -6.13
C ASP A 44 1.01 18.44 -6.43
N ARG A 45 -0.21 17.86 -6.54
CA ARG A 45 -1.52 18.55 -6.64
C ARG A 45 -2.55 17.87 -5.76
N THR A 46 -3.40 18.64 -5.09
CA THR A 46 -4.38 18.12 -4.14
C THR A 46 -5.68 17.68 -4.79
N PHE A 47 -6.03 18.31 -5.92
CA PHE A 47 -7.17 17.98 -6.75
C PHE A 47 -6.72 17.85 -8.19
N SER A 48 -7.01 16.71 -8.79
CA SER A 48 -6.78 16.50 -10.22
C SER A 48 -7.90 15.66 -10.83
N MET A 49 -8.23 15.94 -12.07
CA MET A 49 -9.21 15.19 -12.85
C MET A 49 -8.83 15.24 -14.33
N HIS A 50 -9.20 14.20 -15.05
CA HIS A 50 -9.02 14.13 -16.50
C HIS A 50 -10.20 13.41 -17.15
N TYR A 51 -10.52 13.76 -18.36
CA TYR A 51 -11.64 13.19 -19.10
C TYR A 51 -11.44 13.37 -20.62
N PRO A 52 -12.09 12.53 -21.45
CA PRO A 52 -12.07 12.71 -22.90
C PRO A 52 -12.61 14.09 -23.30
N VAL A 53 -11.94 14.80 -24.20
CA VAL A 53 -12.37 16.16 -24.66
C VAL A 53 -13.81 16.16 -25.21
N LEU A 54 -14.28 15.03 -25.74
CA LEU A 54 -15.63 14.88 -26.25
C LEU A 54 -16.71 14.87 -25.15
N GLU A 55 -16.32 14.72 -23.90
CA GLU A 55 -17.24 14.71 -22.76
C GLU A 55 -17.33 16.09 -22.12
N LYS A 56 -18.53 16.49 -21.75
CA LYS A 56 -18.74 17.74 -21.04
C LYS A 56 -18.71 17.53 -19.53
N GLN A 57 -17.60 17.87 -18.92
CA GLN A 57 -17.38 17.77 -17.48
C GLN A 57 -17.39 19.12 -16.75
N ILE A 58 -17.04 19.12 -15.48
CA ILE A 58 -16.99 20.27 -14.60
C ILE A 58 -15.85 21.21 -15.06
N GLY A 59 -16.16 22.46 -15.30
CA GLY A 59 -15.17 23.47 -15.66
C GLY A 59 -14.78 24.41 -14.51
N ALA A 60 -13.81 25.29 -14.76
CA ALA A 60 -13.27 26.23 -13.78
C ALA A 60 -14.33 27.04 -13.00
N ARG A 61 -15.35 27.52 -13.70
CA ARG A 61 -16.41 28.33 -13.08
C ARG A 61 -17.23 27.51 -12.08
N GLU A 62 -17.58 26.26 -12.42
CA GLU A 62 -18.39 25.41 -11.56
C GLU A 62 -17.59 24.94 -10.33
N ILE A 63 -16.27 24.70 -10.50
CA ILE A 63 -15.35 24.45 -9.38
C ILE A 63 -15.35 25.64 -8.44
N GLN A 64 -15.25 26.88 -8.98
CA GLN A 64 -15.26 28.10 -8.18
C GLN A 64 -16.60 28.33 -7.47
N ASP A 65 -17.73 28.12 -8.15
CA ASP A 65 -19.07 28.29 -7.57
C ASP A 65 -19.27 27.27 -6.41
N THR A 66 -18.78 26.04 -6.58
CA THR A 66 -18.83 25.00 -5.52
C THR A 66 -17.89 25.37 -4.37
N ALA A 67 -16.68 25.85 -4.66
CA ALA A 67 -15.73 26.29 -3.65
C ALA A 67 -16.29 27.43 -2.79
N GLU A 68 -16.96 28.45 -3.40
CA GLU A 68 -17.61 29.53 -2.68
C GLU A 68 -18.69 29.02 -1.71
N LYS A 69 -19.50 28.04 -2.11
CA LYS A 69 -20.52 27.43 -1.26
C LYS A 69 -19.93 26.84 0.03
N TYR A 70 -18.74 26.23 -0.07
CA TYR A 70 -18.04 25.62 1.08
C TYR A 70 -17.00 26.57 1.72
N LYS A 71 -16.92 27.85 1.24
CA LYS A 71 -15.93 28.83 1.69
C LYS A 71 -14.48 28.37 1.51
N MET A 72 -14.23 27.59 0.45
CA MET A 72 -12.91 27.13 0.08
C MET A 72 -12.27 28.13 -0.89
N GLU A 73 -10.97 28.31 -0.77
CA GLU A 73 -10.17 29.11 -1.70
C GLU A 73 -9.42 28.17 -2.64
N VAL A 74 -9.75 28.23 -3.94
CA VAL A 74 -9.06 27.48 -4.99
C VAL A 74 -7.77 28.21 -5.34
N GLN A 75 -6.67 27.47 -5.36
CA GLN A 75 -5.33 27.98 -5.65
C GLN A 75 -4.69 27.18 -6.78
N ASN A 76 -3.69 27.74 -7.44
CA ASN A 76 -2.87 27.07 -8.45
C ASN A 76 -3.69 26.32 -9.53
N TYR A 77 -4.84 26.88 -9.93
CA TYR A 77 -5.65 26.28 -10.98
C TYR A 77 -4.89 26.26 -12.31
N ALA A 78 -4.84 25.08 -12.92
CA ALA A 78 -4.26 24.89 -14.24
C ALA A 78 -5.08 23.84 -15.01
N GLU A 79 -5.18 24.03 -16.34
CA GLU A 79 -5.80 23.08 -17.24
C GLU A 79 -4.92 22.89 -18.47
N ALA A 80 -4.95 21.70 -19.04
CA ALA A 80 -4.20 21.38 -20.26
C ALA A 80 -4.90 20.29 -21.05
N ASP A 81 -4.65 20.27 -22.36
CA ASP A 81 -5.03 19.16 -23.22
C ASP A 81 -3.85 18.21 -23.41
N ALA A 82 -4.11 16.94 -23.27
CA ALA A 82 -3.15 15.86 -23.48
C ALA A 82 -3.57 14.98 -24.68
N ALA A 83 -2.62 14.29 -25.27
CA ALA A 83 -2.82 13.40 -26.40
C ALA A 83 -2.55 11.95 -26.02
N ASN A 84 -3.44 11.05 -26.38
CA ASN A 84 -3.21 9.61 -26.36
C ASN A 84 -2.53 9.20 -27.67
N LEU A 85 -1.21 9.01 -27.64
CA LEU A 85 -0.42 8.59 -28.78
C LEU A 85 0.00 7.12 -28.65
N VAL A 86 0.13 6.43 -29.77
CA VAL A 86 0.50 5.01 -29.80
C VAL A 86 1.98 4.85 -29.56
N ILE A 87 2.33 3.92 -28.67
CA ILE A 87 3.71 3.67 -28.27
C ILE A 87 4.21 2.30 -28.71
N SER A 88 5.48 2.27 -29.12
CA SER A 88 6.27 1.06 -29.28
C SER A 88 7.38 1.08 -28.24
N TYR A 89 7.55 -0.03 -27.50
CA TYR A 89 8.46 -0.07 -26.37
C TYR A 89 9.12 -1.43 -26.16
N GLU A 90 10.23 -1.43 -25.46
CA GLU A 90 10.83 -2.64 -24.89
C GLU A 90 10.44 -2.78 -23.42
N CYS A 91 10.00 -3.95 -23.02
CA CYS A 91 9.73 -4.29 -21.63
C CYS A 91 10.31 -5.66 -21.29
N ARG A 92 10.45 -5.90 -19.99
CA ARG A 92 10.80 -7.21 -19.47
C ARG A 92 9.53 -8.01 -19.23
N ASP A 93 9.32 -9.04 -20.02
CA ASP A 93 8.12 -9.87 -19.97
C ASP A 93 8.49 -11.35 -20.07
N PHE A 94 7.56 -12.22 -19.76
CA PHE A 94 7.75 -13.66 -19.91
C PHE A 94 7.85 -14.04 -21.40
N ASN A 95 8.69 -15.04 -21.71
CA ASN A 95 8.65 -15.69 -22.99
C ASN A 95 7.28 -16.38 -23.21
N GLU A 96 6.98 -16.77 -24.45
CA GLU A 96 5.73 -17.44 -24.83
C GLU A 96 5.40 -18.70 -23.97
N GLU A 97 6.42 -19.35 -23.44
CA GLU A 97 6.29 -20.53 -22.58
C GLU A 97 6.07 -20.19 -21.10
N GLY A 98 6.14 -18.91 -20.70
CA GLY A 98 6.00 -18.47 -19.31
C GLY A 98 7.14 -18.90 -18.37
N THR A 99 8.30 -19.26 -18.93
CA THR A 99 9.41 -19.89 -18.16
C THR A 99 10.58 -18.95 -17.86
N LYS A 100 10.77 -17.91 -18.67
CA LYS A 100 11.88 -16.96 -18.53
C LYS A 100 11.46 -15.54 -18.83
N TYR A 101 12.03 -14.59 -18.09
CA TYR A 101 11.95 -13.18 -18.43
C TYR A 101 12.91 -12.83 -19.55
N LEU A 102 12.41 -12.16 -20.58
CA LEU A 102 13.15 -11.65 -21.71
C LEU A 102 12.81 -10.18 -21.93
N ASN A 103 13.71 -9.44 -22.55
CA ASN A 103 13.37 -8.13 -23.09
C ASN A 103 12.62 -8.35 -24.42
N ILE A 104 11.38 -7.91 -24.46
CA ILE A 104 10.48 -8.07 -25.60
C ILE A 104 10.15 -6.70 -26.16
N TYR A 105 10.31 -6.53 -27.47
CA TYR A 105 9.86 -5.35 -28.19
C TYR A 105 8.40 -5.53 -28.57
N LYS A 106 7.58 -4.54 -28.25
CA LYS A 106 6.15 -4.47 -28.60
C LYS A 106 5.95 -3.26 -29.51
N GLU A 107 5.58 -3.53 -30.77
CA GLU A 107 5.34 -2.49 -31.78
C GLU A 107 3.88 -2.05 -31.71
N ASP A 108 3.65 -0.72 -31.81
CA ASP A 108 2.31 -0.10 -31.81
C ASP A 108 1.37 -0.72 -30.75
N ALA A 109 1.90 -0.91 -29.54
CA ALA A 109 1.29 -1.80 -28.55
C ALA A 109 0.04 -1.22 -27.89
N LYS A 110 0.09 0.04 -27.48
CA LYS A 110 -1.02 0.72 -26.80
C LYS A 110 -0.93 2.24 -26.94
N ALA A 111 -2.02 2.93 -26.67
CA ALA A 111 -2.02 4.37 -26.50
C ALA A 111 -1.61 4.75 -25.07
N SER A 112 -0.85 5.81 -24.93
CA SER A 112 -0.45 6.39 -23.65
C SER A 112 -0.57 7.90 -23.67
N LEU A 113 -0.64 8.50 -22.48
CA LEU A 113 -0.87 9.93 -22.30
C LEU A 113 0.41 10.74 -22.49
N PHE A 114 0.35 11.74 -23.36
CA PHE A 114 1.45 12.66 -23.66
C PHE A 114 1.04 14.10 -23.41
N LEU A 115 1.93 14.87 -22.80
CA LEU A 115 1.81 16.32 -22.61
C LEU A 115 2.96 17.05 -23.29
N PRO A 116 2.73 18.28 -23.79
CA PRO A 116 3.82 19.17 -24.16
C PRO A 116 4.52 19.72 -22.91
N GLU A 117 5.79 20.02 -23.03
CA GLU A 117 6.63 20.63 -22.00
C GLU A 117 5.98 21.87 -21.37
N THR A 118 5.50 22.79 -22.19
CA THR A 118 4.83 24.02 -21.74
C THR A 118 3.62 23.74 -20.87
N ALA A 119 2.80 22.72 -21.17
CA ALA A 119 1.63 22.37 -20.35
C ALA A 119 2.06 21.82 -18.98
N PHE A 120 3.09 20.98 -18.97
CA PHE A 120 3.65 20.48 -17.71
C PHE A 120 4.19 21.62 -16.83
N GLU A 121 4.93 22.55 -17.42
CA GLU A 121 5.46 23.74 -16.72
C GLU A 121 4.34 24.59 -16.12
N GLN A 122 3.24 24.79 -16.85
CA GLN A 122 2.07 25.51 -16.34
C GLN A 122 1.40 24.80 -15.15
N ILE A 123 1.26 23.46 -15.24
CA ILE A 123 0.62 22.67 -14.18
C ILE A 123 1.46 22.71 -12.91
N TYR A 124 2.78 22.51 -13.01
CA TYR A 124 3.65 22.27 -11.85
C TYR A 124 4.53 23.47 -11.48
N GLN A 125 4.48 24.54 -12.24
CA GLN A 125 5.30 25.75 -12.04
C GLN A 125 6.81 25.43 -11.95
N THR A 126 7.25 24.49 -12.77
CA THR A 126 8.62 23.95 -12.80
C THR A 126 9.13 24.04 -14.23
N GLU A 127 10.33 24.59 -14.42
CA GLU A 127 10.97 24.66 -15.75
C GLU A 127 11.53 23.27 -16.13
N LEU A 128 11.26 22.88 -17.38
CA LEU A 128 11.89 21.75 -18.06
C LEU A 128 12.75 22.26 -19.20
N ASP A 129 13.74 21.48 -19.63
CA ASP A 129 14.57 21.75 -20.82
C ASP A 129 14.70 20.46 -21.62
N LEU A 130 13.63 20.11 -22.33
CA LEU A 130 13.58 18.91 -23.15
C LEU A 130 14.12 19.18 -24.55
N LYS A 131 15.08 18.38 -24.96
CA LYS A 131 15.61 18.41 -26.32
C LYS A 131 14.66 17.73 -27.29
N GLU A 132 14.58 18.23 -28.52
CA GLU A 132 13.89 17.53 -29.60
C GLU A 132 14.38 16.09 -29.74
N GLY A 133 13.47 15.17 -30.00
CA GLY A 133 13.75 13.75 -30.10
C GLY A 133 13.95 13.04 -28.75
N THR A 134 13.66 13.71 -27.62
CA THR A 134 13.73 13.09 -26.30
C THR A 134 12.37 13.12 -25.58
N TYR A 135 12.18 12.20 -24.64
CA TYR A 135 10.99 12.18 -23.77
C TYR A 135 11.39 12.03 -22.30
N GLN A 136 10.56 12.56 -21.41
CA GLN A 136 10.62 12.23 -20.00
C GLN A 136 9.43 11.35 -19.60
N THR A 137 9.68 10.38 -18.73
CA THR A 137 8.66 9.51 -18.16
C THR A 137 8.22 10.05 -16.81
N VAL A 138 6.90 10.26 -16.64
CA VAL A 138 6.30 10.66 -15.37
C VAL A 138 5.80 9.42 -14.65
N CYS A 139 6.27 9.22 -13.42
CA CYS A 139 5.88 8.10 -12.58
C CYS A 139 5.44 8.58 -11.20
N VAL A 140 4.81 7.69 -10.47
CA VAL A 140 4.54 7.89 -9.03
C VAL A 140 5.85 7.93 -8.25
N LYS A 141 5.85 8.67 -7.14
CA LYS A 141 7.00 8.78 -6.25
C LYS A 141 7.45 7.41 -5.75
N ASN A 142 8.77 7.20 -5.77
CA ASN A 142 9.38 5.92 -5.39
C ASN A 142 8.90 4.72 -6.23
N TYR A 143 8.52 4.94 -7.48
CA TYR A 143 8.19 3.86 -8.39
C TYR A 143 9.34 2.87 -8.51
N ASN A 144 9.11 1.62 -8.13
CA ASN A 144 10.11 0.54 -8.11
C ASN A 144 9.58 -0.70 -8.85
N GLY A 145 9.17 -0.50 -10.10
CA GLY A 145 8.67 -1.58 -10.95
C GLY A 145 9.82 -2.47 -11.47
N ALA A 146 9.82 -3.75 -11.12
CA ALA A 146 10.83 -4.70 -11.62
C ALA A 146 10.64 -5.07 -13.10
N PHE A 147 9.47 -4.78 -13.68
CA PHE A 147 9.06 -5.16 -15.03
C PHE A 147 8.67 -3.95 -15.89
N ASP A 148 9.01 -2.78 -15.44
CA ASP A 148 8.65 -1.55 -16.12
C ASP A 148 9.50 -1.31 -17.37
N PHE A 149 9.01 -0.39 -18.19
CA PHE A 149 9.68 0.12 -19.37
C PHE A 149 9.90 1.63 -19.27
N VAL A 150 10.23 2.14 -18.09
CA VAL A 150 10.44 3.57 -17.83
C VAL A 150 11.30 4.24 -18.90
N ASP A 151 12.37 3.56 -19.32
CA ASP A 151 13.29 3.96 -20.37
C ASP A 151 13.08 3.19 -21.70
N GLY A 152 12.05 2.35 -21.76
CA GLY A 152 11.82 1.39 -22.85
C GLY A 152 11.08 1.94 -24.05
N LEU A 153 10.51 3.14 -23.99
CA LEU A 153 9.81 3.77 -25.11
C LEU A 153 10.79 4.01 -26.26
N LYS A 154 10.47 3.50 -27.46
CA LYS A 154 11.32 3.59 -28.65
C LYS A 154 10.76 4.53 -29.71
N SER A 155 9.47 4.44 -29.97
CA SER A 155 8.79 5.31 -30.92
C SER A 155 7.38 5.65 -30.48
N VAL A 156 6.91 6.79 -30.95
CA VAL A 156 5.57 7.32 -30.73
C VAL A 156 4.94 7.60 -32.07
N LYS A 157 3.66 7.26 -32.23
CA LYS A 157 2.92 7.36 -33.48
C LYS A 157 1.57 8.01 -33.25
N ASN A 158 1.20 8.91 -34.14
CA ASN A 158 -0.15 9.45 -34.24
C ASN A 158 -1.10 8.36 -34.80
N PRO A 159 -2.16 7.99 -34.06
CA PRO A 159 -3.07 6.90 -34.49
C PRO A 159 -3.88 7.21 -35.74
N ASP A 160 -4.07 8.49 -36.10
CA ASP A 160 -4.88 8.90 -37.24
C ASP A 160 -4.05 9.17 -38.50
N THR A 161 -2.95 9.89 -38.36
CA THR A 161 -2.11 10.29 -39.50
C THR A 161 -1.01 9.30 -39.81
N GLY A 162 -0.64 8.44 -38.83
CA GLY A 162 0.47 7.50 -38.98
C GLY A 162 1.85 8.15 -38.86
N VAL A 163 1.93 9.45 -38.59
CA VAL A 163 3.22 10.13 -38.33
C VAL A 163 3.86 9.52 -37.09
N SER A 164 5.12 9.09 -37.25
CA SER A 164 5.86 8.41 -36.16
C SER A 164 7.23 9.06 -35.98
N ARG A 165 7.69 9.07 -34.71
CA ARG A 165 9.04 9.51 -34.32
C ARG A 165 9.70 8.51 -33.38
N GLU A 166 10.99 8.25 -33.62
CA GLU A 166 11.84 7.58 -32.66
C GLU A 166 12.26 8.60 -31.58
N LEU A 167 12.19 8.20 -30.32
CA LEU A 167 12.50 9.07 -29.19
C LEU A 167 13.54 8.41 -28.28
N GLN A 168 14.36 9.25 -27.64
CA GLN A 168 15.36 8.83 -26.68
C GLN A 168 14.92 9.17 -25.26
N PHE A 169 15.21 8.28 -24.32
CA PHE A 169 14.92 8.50 -22.91
C PHE A 169 15.73 9.67 -22.36
N GLY A 170 15.03 10.71 -21.90
CA GLY A 170 15.61 11.92 -21.32
C GLY A 170 15.65 11.92 -19.80
N GLY A 171 15.00 10.96 -19.16
CA GLY A 171 14.97 10.85 -17.69
C GLY A 171 13.59 10.54 -17.15
N ARG A 172 13.56 10.34 -15.83
CA ARG A 172 12.34 10.09 -15.06
C ARG A 172 12.07 11.25 -14.10
N ILE A 173 10.81 11.62 -13.99
CA ILE A 173 10.32 12.59 -13.01
C ILE A 173 9.16 12.01 -12.21
N GLU A 174 9.02 12.43 -10.97
CA GLU A 174 8.05 11.88 -10.03
C GLU A 174 6.97 12.92 -9.73
N TYR A 175 5.78 12.71 -10.33
CA TYR A 175 4.59 13.54 -10.14
C TYR A 175 3.35 12.64 -10.04
N ASP A 176 2.87 12.43 -8.81
CA ASP A 176 1.83 11.45 -8.50
C ASP A 176 0.49 11.78 -9.15
N SER A 177 0.10 13.06 -9.19
CA SER A 177 -1.19 13.47 -9.74
C SER A 177 -1.30 13.23 -11.26
N LEU A 178 -0.21 13.39 -12.01
CA LEU A 178 -0.19 13.13 -13.45
C LEU A 178 0.02 11.63 -13.75
N ALA A 179 0.92 10.97 -13.01
CA ALA A 179 1.18 9.55 -13.19
C ALA A 179 -0.05 8.68 -12.95
N SER A 180 -0.91 9.06 -11.99
CA SER A 180 -2.15 8.33 -11.68
C SER A 180 -3.22 8.40 -12.77
N MET A 181 -3.13 9.35 -13.70
CA MET A 181 -4.02 9.46 -14.86
C MET A 181 -3.66 8.50 -16.00
N SER A 182 -2.55 7.81 -15.90
CA SER A 182 -2.01 6.98 -16.98
C SER A 182 -1.63 5.60 -16.49
N ASP A 183 -1.66 4.63 -17.38
CA ASP A 183 -1.27 3.25 -17.09
C ASP A 183 -0.14 2.79 -18.05
N PRO A 184 1.05 2.55 -17.55
CA PRO A 184 1.55 2.85 -16.19
C PRO A 184 2.23 4.21 -16.09
N PHE A 185 2.44 4.95 -17.20
CA PHE A 185 3.19 6.21 -17.26
C PHE A 185 2.52 7.25 -18.13
N ALA A 186 2.64 8.52 -17.74
CA ALA A 186 2.50 9.64 -18.64
C ALA A 186 3.86 10.06 -19.18
N TYR A 187 3.86 10.73 -20.32
CA TYR A 187 5.09 11.15 -20.98
C TYR A 187 5.06 12.63 -21.30
N ILE A 188 6.21 13.28 -21.23
CA ILE A 188 6.38 14.67 -21.61
C ILE A 188 7.29 14.73 -22.84
N LEU A 189 6.86 15.49 -23.83
CA LEU A 189 7.59 15.78 -25.05
C LEU A 189 7.97 17.25 -25.12
N ASN A 190 9.07 17.56 -25.82
CA ASN A 190 9.30 18.91 -26.27
C ASN A 190 8.11 19.40 -27.11
N ASP A 191 7.79 20.69 -27.02
CA ASP A 191 6.60 21.28 -27.68
C ASP A 191 6.57 21.06 -29.19
N SER A 192 7.75 21.10 -29.87
CA SER A 192 7.85 20.85 -31.30
C SER A 192 7.48 19.41 -31.65
N ASP A 193 8.01 18.42 -30.93
CA ASP A 193 7.70 17.00 -31.11
C ASP A 193 6.24 16.68 -30.82
N TYR A 194 5.72 17.27 -29.75
CA TYR A 194 4.30 17.12 -29.40
C TYR A 194 3.38 17.70 -30.47
N GLN A 195 3.68 18.89 -30.97
CA GLN A 195 2.89 19.54 -32.03
C GLN A 195 2.86 18.69 -33.30
N ASP A 196 4.02 18.20 -33.74
CA ASP A 196 4.12 17.37 -34.94
C ASP A 196 3.37 16.04 -34.80
N LEU A 197 3.50 15.37 -33.64
CA LEU A 197 2.83 14.12 -33.37
C LEU A 197 1.33 14.26 -33.10
N SER A 198 0.86 15.39 -32.57
CA SER A 198 -0.55 15.64 -32.32
C SER A 198 -1.29 16.33 -33.45
N GLN A 199 -0.59 16.74 -34.51
CA GLN A 199 -1.23 17.37 -35.66
C GLN A 199 -2.19 16.40 -36.38
N GLY A 200 -3.44 16.82 -36.58
CA GLY A 200 -4.48 16.00 -37.21
C GLY A 200 -5.04 14.88 -36.33
N LEU A 201 -4.70 14.85 -35.05
CA LEU A 201 -5.26 13.92 -34.08
C LEU A 201 -6.72 14.23 -33.80
N GLN A 202 -7.59 13.22 -33.90
CA GLN A 202 -9.01 13.38 -33.58
C GLN A 202 -9.28 13.51 -32.08
N ASP A 203 -10.40 14.15 -31.73
CA ASP A 203 -10.76 14.46 -30.36
C ASP A 203 -10.95 13.22 -29.47
N GLN A 204 -11.25 12.05 -30.05
CA GLN A 204 -11.35 10.79 -29.31
C GLN A 204 -10.02 10.36 -28.66
N TYR A 205 -8.88 10.82 -29.16
CA TYR A 205 -7.56 10.57 -28.61
C TYR A 205 -7.05 11.72 -27.75
N ARG A 206 -7.89 12.71 -27.44
CA ARG A 206 -7.53 13.84 -26.59
C ARG A 206 -8.22 13.77 -25.25
N GLU A 207 -7.48 14.12 -24.21
CA GLU A 207 -7.99 14.23 -22.86
C GLU A 207 -7.78 15.65 -22.34
N HIS A 208 -8.76 16.16 -21.61
CA HIS A 208 -8.65 17.42 -20.89
C HIS A 208 -8.30 17.14 -19.44
N LEU A 209 -7.29 17.84 -18.92
CA LEU A 209 -6.76 17.67 -17.59
C LEU A 209 -6.99 18.96 -16.79
N ILE A 210 -7.42 18.82 -15.54
CA ILE A 210 -7.61 19.94 -14.61
C ILE A 210 -6.88 19.62 -13.31
N PHE A 211 -6.11 20.59 -12.83
CA PHE A 211 -5.37 20.52 -11.57
C PHE A 211 -5.63 21.78 -10.76
N PHE A 212 -5.81 21.63 -9.47
CA PHE A 212 -5.87 22.76 -8.54
C PHE A 212 -5.56 22.33 -7.11
N ASP A 213 -5.30 23.32 -6.26
CA ASP A 213 -5.10 23.14 -4.85
C ASP A 213 -6.17 23.93 -4.08
N VAL A 214 -6.33 23.64 -2.79
CA VAL A 214 -7.15 24.41 -1.87
C VAL A 214 -6.31 24.85 -0.67
N ALA A 215 -6.63 26.02 -0.11
CA ALA A 215 -5.87 26.59 1.00
C ALA A 215 -5.90 25.72 2.28
N ASP A 216 -7.01 25.04 2.53
CA ASP A 216 -7.23 24.17 3.69
C ASP A 216 -7.78 22.81 3.24
N ILE A 217 -6.86 21.84 3.11
CA ILE A 217 -7.19 20.48 2.67
C ILE A 217 -8.03 19.75 3.71
N GLU A 218 -7.72 19.90 5.01
CA GLU A 218 -8.38 19.14 6.07
C GLU A 218 -9.88 19.42 6.14
N SER A 219 -10.29 20.65 5.83
CA SER A 219 -11.71 21.05 5.80
C SER A 219 -12.39 20.87 4.44
N SER A 220 -11.67 20.40 3.41
CA SER A 220 -12.17 20.31 2.04
C SER A 220 -13.02 19.05 1.73
N TYR A 221 -13.23 18.15 2.67
CA TYR A 221 -13.90 16.87 2.42
C TYR A 221 -15.30 16.98 1.81
N GLU A 222 -16.17 17.83 2.37
CA GLU A 222 -17.54 18.01 1.87
C GLU A 222 -17.56 18.71 0.49
N PHE A 223 -16.61 19.62 0.25
CA PHE A 223 -16.37 20.23 -1.06
C PHE A 223 -15.95 19.18 -2.09
N ALA A 224 -14.95 18.36 -1.75
CA ALA A 224 -14.45 17.28 -2.61
C ALA A 224 -15.54 16.26 -2.94
N LYS A 225 -16.35 15.88 -1.94
CA LYS A 225 -17.46 14.95 -2.10
C LYS A 225 -18.55 15.47 -3.04
N GLU A 226 -18.90 16.75 -2.93
CA GLU A 226 -19.87 17.36 -3.85
C GLU A 226 -19.32 17.41 -5.27
N LEU A 227 -18.04 17.83 -5.46
CA LEU A 227 -17.41 17.81 -6.78
C LEU A 227 -17.36 16.41 -7.38
N LEU A 228 -17.00 15.39 -6.57
CA LEU A 228 -17.00 14.00 -7.02
C LEU A 228 -18.39 13.57 -7.47
N GLY A 229 -19.42 13.89 -6.70
CA GLY A 229 -20.82 13.60 -7.08
C GLY A 229 -21.21 14.23 -8.40
N GLN A 230 -20.92 15.54 -8.58
CA GLN A 230 -21.19 16.25 -9.84
C GLN A 230 -20.41 15.66 -11.01
N TYR A 231 -19.17 15.24 -10.79
CA TYR A 231 -18.33 14.60 -11.82
C TYR A 231 -18.89 13.25 -12.23
N MET A 232 -19.27 12.40 -11.27
CA MET A 232 -19.87 11.10 -11.53
C MET A 232 -21.22 11.18 -12.27
N GLU A 233 -22.06 12.16 -11.91
CA GLU A 233 -23.35 12.40 -12.60
C GLU A 233 -23.20 12.75 -14.08
N ARG A 234 -22.05 13.29 -14.48
CA ARG A 234 -21.74 13.69 -15.87
C ARG A 234 -20.95 12.65 -16.65
N THR A 235 -20.51 11.60 -15.98
CA THR A 235 -19.77 10.50 -16.61
C THR A 235 -20.65 9.81 -17.65
N THR A 236 -20.12 9.67 -18.86
CA THR A 236 -20.80 8.97 -19.96
C THR A 236 -20.06 7.68 -20.31
N GLU A 237 -20.54 6.97 -21.32
CA GLU A 237 -19.85 5.80 -21.89
C GLU A 237 -18.43 6.09 -22.33
N LEU A 238 -18.07 7.35 -22.60
CA LEU A 238 -16.72 7.74 -23.03
C LEU A 238 -15.68 7.62 -21.89
N SER A 239 -16.05 8.03 -20.69
CA SER A 239 -15.18 8.02 -19.51
C SER A 239 -15.48 6.92 -18.50
N ASN A 240 -16.60 6.18 -18.65
CA ASN A 240 -16.90 5.02 -17.81
C ASN A 240 -16.07 3.80 -18.24
N ARG A 241 -14.76 3.80 -17.95
CA ARG A 241 -13.79 2.80 -18.42
C ARG A 241 -12.93 2.26 -17.31
N GLN A 242 -12.60 0.97 -17.39
CA GLN A 242 -11.79 0.30 -16.37
C GLN A 242 -10.31 0.65 -16.48
N LEU A 243 -9.72 1.07 -15.35
CA LEU A 243 -8.30 1.36 -15.24
C LEU A 243 -7.45 0.09 -15.48
N GLY A 244 -6.33 0.26 -16.18
CA GLY A 244 -5.36 -0.81 -16.41
C GLY A 244 -5.77 -1.87 -17.42
N LEU A 245 -7.01 -1.87 -17.86
CA LEU A 245 -7.54 -2.85 -18.81
C LEU A 245 -8.02 -2.21 -20.11
N TRP A 246 -8.72 -1.06 -20.02
CA TRP A 246 -9.25 -0.39 -21.21
C TRP A 246 -8.20 0.51 -21.86
N ASN A 247 -7.97 0.30 -23.17
CA ASN A 247 -7.08 1.14 -23.99
C ASN A 247 -7.73 1.44 -25.35
N ILE A 248 -7.76 2.71 -25.72
CA ILE A 248 -8.45 3.17 -26.95
C ILE A 248 -7.81 2.60 -28.21
N TRP A 249 -6.49 2.42 -28.24
CA TRP A 249 -5.80 1.86 -29.40
C TRP A 249 -6.02 0.36 -29.53
N GLU A 250 -5.94 -0.38 -28.44
CA GLU A 250 -6.22 -1.82 -28.44
C GLU A 250 -7.68 -2.10 -28.85
N LYS A 251 -8.62 -1.26 -28.41
CA LYS A 251 -10.01 -1.32 -28.89
C LYS A 251 -10.10 -1.13 -30.38
N LYS A 252 -9.43 -0.12 -30.96
CA LYS A 252 -9.39 0.13 -32.39
C LYS A 252 -8.79 -1.05 -33.15
N LEU A 253 -7.68 -1.64 -32.66
CA LEU A 253 -7.09 -2.81 -33.29
C LEU A 253 -8.02 -4.02 -33.31
N ALA A 254 -8.77 -4.25 -32.25
CA ALA A 254 -9.79 -5.31 -32.21
C ALA A 254 -10.93 -5.04 -33.21
N GLU A 255 -11.42 -3.79 -33.28
CA GLU A 255 -12.45 -3.39 -34.24
C GLU A 255 -11.97 -3.55 -35.70
N ASP A 256 -10.72 -3.14 -36.01
CA ASP A 256 -10.12 -3.29 -37.33
C ASP A 256 -9.91 -4.78 -37.73
N ALA A 257 -9.72 -5.65 -36.73
CA ALA A 257 -9.59 -7.09 -36.90
C ALA A 257 -10.96 -7.82 -36.90
N GLU A 258 -12.08 -7.09 -36.78
CA GLU A 258 -13.44 -7.65 -36.59
C GLU A 258 -13.55 -8.57 -35.34
N GLU A 259 -12.75 -8.31 -34.31
CA GLU A 259 -12.74 -9.04 -33.05
C GLU A 259 -13.47 -8.26 -31.95
N THR A 260 -13.97 -8.98 -30.94
CA THR A 260 -14.60 -8.35 -29.75
C THR A 260 -13.50 -7.89 -28.80
N TYR A 261 -13.48 -6.59 -28.46
CA TYR A 261 -12.58 -6.07 -27.42
C TYR A 261 -13.09 -6.49 -26.04
N GLY A 262 -12.30 -7.29 -25.32
CA GLY A 262 -12.72 -7.93 -24.07
C GLY A 262 -12.89 -6.98 -22.88
N TYR A 263 -12.35 -5.76 -22.96
CA TYR A 263 -12.32 -4.78 -21.86
C TYR A 263 -13.19 -3.55 -22.10
N ASP A 264 -14.24 -3.66 -22.93
CA ASP A 264 -15.19 -2.58 -23.23
C ASP A 264 -16.40 -2.55 -22.26
N GLN A 265 -16.28 -3.20 -21.12
CA GLN A 265 -17.34 -3.22 -20.11
C GLN A 265 -17.38 -1.89 -19.36
N GLU A 266 -18.60 -1.40 -19.13
CA GLU A 266 -18.84 -0.25 -18.29
C GLU A 266 -18.78 -0.64 -16.81
N LEU A 267 -18.26 0.28 -15.99
CA LEU A 267 -18.25 0.13 -14.54
C LEU A 267 -19.64 0.44 -13.96
N ASP A 268 -19.98 -0.20 -12.88
CA ASP A 268 -21.16 0.14 -12.09
C ASP A 268 -20.90 1.42 -11.30
N MET A 269 -21.41 2.56 -11.82
CA MET A 269 -21.31 3.88 -11.20
C MET A 269 -22.38 4.15 -10.14
N SER A 270 -23.09 3.11 -9.66
CA SER A 270 -24.10 3.27 -8.62
C SER A 270 -23.48 3.73 -7.30
N PRO A 271 -24.21 4.52 -6.49
CA PRO A 271 -23.71 5.00 -5.19
C PRO A 271 -23.39 3.88 -4.19
N GLU A 272 -23.90 2.68 -4.41
CA GLU A 272 -23.64 1.49 -3.61
C GLU A 272 -22.27 0.87 -3.90
N ASN A 273 -21.69 1.13 -5.07
CA ASN A 273 -20.36 0.64 -5.45
C ASN A 273 -19.27 1.56 -4.90
N THR A 274 -18.83 1.30 -3.66
CA THR A 274 -17.80 2.09 -2.98
C THR A 274 -16.37 1.87 -3.52
N THR A 275 -16.16 0.86 -4.37
CA THR A 275 -14.84 0.53 -4.94
C THR A 275 -14.65 1.07 -6.35
N VAL A 276 -15.68 1.62 -6.98
CA VAL A 276 -15.63 2.07 -8.38
C VAL A 276 -14.48 3.03 -8.66
N ILE A 277 -14.18 3.92 -7.73
CA ILE A 277 -13.10 4.92 -7.90
C ILE A 277 -11.73 4.25 -8.10
N GLN A 278 -11.48 3.10 -7.47
CA GLN A 278 -10.20 2.39 -7.58
C GLN A 278 -10.03 1.69 -8.93
N ASP A 279 -11.15 1.30 -9.55
CA ASP A 279 -11.16 0.57 -10.82
C ASP A 279 -11.42 1.50 -12.03
N TRP A 280 -11.69 2.77 -11.79
CA TRP A 280 -12.12 3.71 -12.80
C TRP A 280 -10.94 4.50 -13.40
N LYS A 281 -10.74 4.39 -14.71
CA LYS A 281 -9.62 5.06 -15.41
C LYS A 281 -9.67 6.58 -15.28
N TYR A 282 -10.84 7.17 -15.36
CA TYR A 282 -11.06 8.61 -15.30
C TYR A 282 -11.51 9.10 -13.92
N ALA A 283 -11.20 8.33 -12.88
CA ALA A 283 -11.51 8.74 -11.52
C ALA A 283 -10.82 10.07 -11.17
N PRO A 284 -11.56 11.06 -10.68
CA PRO A 284 -10.94 12.28 -10.19
C PRO A 284 -10.15 11.99 -8.91
N MET A 285 -8.90 12.43 -8.87
CA MET A 285 -7.99 12.24 -7.75
C MET A 285 -8.10 13.42 -6.79
N PHE A 286 -8.95 13.28 -5.78
CA PHE A 286 -9.13 14.26 -4.70
C PHE A 286 -8.52 13.68 -3.43
N ASN A 287 -7.32 14.13 -3.09
CA ASN A 287 -6.51 13.53 -2.02
C ASN A 287 -7.26 13.34 -0.71
N ILE A 288 -8.07 14.30 -0.31
CA ILE A 288 -8.82 14.24 0.94
C ILE A 288 -9.82 13.07 1.00
N ILE A 289 -10.43 12.70 -0.14
CA ILE A 289 -11.34 11.55 -0.21
C ILE A 289 -10.56 10.25 -0.05
N PHE A 290 -9.47 10.12 -0.81
CA PHE A 290 -8.60 8.94 -0.71
C PHE A 290 -7.96 8.79 0.67
N GLU A 291 -7.55 9.89 1.29
CA GLU A 291 -7.03 9.87 2.65
C GLU A 291 -8.06 9.40 3.66
N GLN A 292 -9.30 9.89 3.59
CA GLN A 292 -10.34 9.47 4.53
C GLN A 292 -10.72 8.00 4.36
N ASP A 293 -10.93 7.55 3.13
CA ASP A 293 -11.25 6.14 2.84
C ASP A 293 -10.10 5.22 3.29
N ARG A 294 -8.86 5.62 3.01
CA ARG A 294 -7.65 4.91 3.43
C ARG A 294 -7.52 4.87 4.94
N MET A 295 -7.67 5.99 5.63
CA MET A 295 -7.61 6.07 7.10
C MET A 295 -8.69 5.20 7.76
N GLN A 296 -9.87 5.14 7.18
CA GLN A 296 -10.93 4.27 7.65
C GLN A 296 -10.57 2.79 7.47
N MET A 297 -10.05 2.40 6.30
CA MET A 297 -9.62 1.03 6.00
C MET A 297 -8.46 0.61 6.93
N ILE A 298 -7.43 1.45 7.09
CA ILE A 298 -6.29 1.21 7.98
C ILE A 298 -6.76 1.05 9.42
N SER A 299 -7.67 1.91 9.88
CA SER A 299 -8.22 1.82 11.24
C SER A 299 -8.85 0.47 11.52
N VAL A 300 -9.58 -0.10 10.56
CA VAL A 300 -10.17 -1.45 10.66
C VAL A 300 -9.08 -2.52 10.77
N TYR A 301 -8.05 -2.47 9.92
CA TYR A 301 -6.94 -3.43 9.96
C TYR A 301 -6.15 -3.34 11.27
N VAL A 302 -5.81 -2.12 11.71
CA VAL A 302 -5.09 -1.90 12.98
C VAL A 302 -5.92 -2.40 14.16
N MET A 303 -7.22 -2.10 14.21
CA MET A 303 -8.11 -2.61 15.25
C MET A 303 -8.17 -4.14 15.25
N LEU A 304 -8.25 -4.79 14.09
CA LEU A 304 -8.23 -6.24 13.97
C LEU A 304 -6.91 -6.83 14.50
N CYS A 305 -5.78 -6.27 14.11
CA CYS A 305 -4.46 -6.69 14.58
C CYS A 305 -4.31 -6.52 16.09
N MET A 306 -4.75 -5.39 16.65
CA MET A 306 -4.77 -5.15 18.09
C MET A 306 -5.64 -6.16 18.83
N TYR A 307 -6.81 -6.48 18.28
CA TYR A 307 -7.72 -7.46 18.86
C TYR A 307 -7.11 -8.86 18.91
N ILE A 308 -6.47 -9.29 17.83
CA ILE A 308 -5.72 -10.56 17.77
C ILE A 308 -4.62 -10.58 18.85
N CYS A 309 -3.84 -9.51 18.98
CA CYS A 309 -2.80 -9.40 19.99
C CYS A 309 -3.35 -9.51 21.41
N ILE A 310 -4.45 -8.83 21.74
CA ILE A 310 -5.06 -8.85 23.06
C ILE A 310 -5.56 -10.26 23.40
N ILE A 311 -6.27 -10.93 22.47
CA ILE A 311 -6.77 -12.29 22.68
C ILE A 311 -5.60 -13.27 22.86
N ALA A 312 -4.58 -13.18 22.01
CA ALA A 312 -3.41 -14.06 22.09
C ALA A 312 -2.68 -13.88 23.42
N LEU A 313 -2.44 -12.64 23.87
CA LEU A 313 -1.79 -12.36 25.16
C LEU A 313 -2.62 -12.86 26.36
N ALA A 314 -3.95 -12.67 26.31
CA ALA A 314 -4.84 -13.20 27.34
C ALA A 314 -4.77 -14.73 27.40
N ALA A 315 -4.82 -15.41 26.25
CA ALA A 315 -4.69 -16.87 26.16
C ALA A 315 -3.34 -17.36 26.70
N ILE A 316 -2.24 -16.69 26.30
CA ILE A 316 -0.88 -16.98 26.81
C ILE A 316 -0.84 -16.84 28.33
N GLY A 317 -1.40 -15.75 28.87
CA GLY A 317 -1.47 -15.46 30.29
C GLY A 317 -2.18 -16.58 31.06
N VAL A 318 -3.37 -16.96 30.60
CA VAL A 318 -4.16 -18.04 31.21
C VAL A 318 -3.42 -19.39 31.12
N MET A 319 -2.90 -19.74 29.94
CA MET A 319 -2.22 -21.03 29.73
C MET A 319 -0.96 -21.16 30.58
N THR A 320 -0.14 -20.14 30.63
CA THR A 320 1.11 -20.12 31.42
C THR A 320 0.81 -20.11 32.92
N TYR A 321 -0.21 -19.39 33.36
CA TYR A 321 -0.68 -19.38 34.74
C TYR A 321 -1.18 -20.77 35.18
N VAL A 322 -2.14 -21.34 34.43
CA VAL A 322 -2.72 -22.66 34.75
C VAL A 322 -1.63 -23.73 34.75
N ARG A 323 -0.70 -23.70 33.78
CA ARG A 323 0.43 -24.65 33.77
C ARG A 323 1.34 -24.48 34.96
N SER A 324 1.62 -23.27 35.40
CA SER A 324 2.44 -23.00 36.59
C SER A 324 1.79 -23.57 37.85
N ILE A 325 0.48 -23.46 38.01
CA ILE A 325 -0.26 -24.03 39.11
C ILE A 325 -0.26 -25.56 39.06
N SER A 326 -0.50 -26.15 37.88
CA SER A 326 -0.43 -27.61 37.70
C SER A 326 0.96 -28.15 38.10
N VAL A 327 2.05 -27.51 37.62
CA VAL A 327 3.42 -27.93 37.97
C VAL A 327 3.68 -27.83 39.48
N ALA A 328 3.18 -26.77 40.14
CA ALA A 328 3.31 -26.66 41.60
C ALA A 328 2.52 -27.75 42.36
N THR A 329 1.29 -28.03 41.92
CA THR A 329 0.47 -29.11 42.50
C THR A 329 1.07 -30.49 42.30
N ASP A 330 1.53 -30.81 41.09
CA ASP A 330 2.16 -32.12 40.77
C ASP A 330 3.45 -32.35 41.56
N ASN A 331 4.18 -31.30 41.90
CA ASN A 331 5.45 -31.38 42.62
C ASN A 331 5.30 -31.18 44.14
N LYS A 332 4.11 -30.97 44.66
CA LYS A 332 3.88 -30.71 46.09
C LYS A 332 4.50 -31.76 46.98
N GLY A 333 4.29 -33.05 46.71
CA GLY A 333 4.87 -34.15 47.48
C GLY A 333 6.41 -34.17 47.43
N ILE A 334 7.03 -33.74 46.33
CA ILE A 334 8.49 -33.63 46.21
C ILE A 334 8.99 -32.53 47.16
N PHE A 335 8.33 -31.36 47.20
CA PHE A 335 8.71 -30.27 48.11
C PHE A 335 8.51 -30.67 49.59
N GLU A 336 7.44 -31.41 49.91
CA GLU A 336 7.24 -31.95 51.26
C GLU A 336 8.35 -32.92 51.66
N SER A 337 8.77 -33.82 50.73
CA SER A 337 9.88 -34.72 50.99
C SER A 337 11.20 -33.99 51.18
N LEU A 338 11.49 -32.93 50.37
CA LEU A 338 12.64 -32.06 50.55
C LEU A 338 12.69 -31.38 51.91
N THR A 339 11.54 -30.94 52.42
CA THR A 339 11.41 -30.36 53.74
C THR A 339 11.73 -31.36 54.83
N LYS A 340 11.24 -32.61 54.71
CA LYS A 340 11.57 -33.73 55.62
C LYS A 340 13.02 -34.10 55.63
N LEU A 341 13.72 -33.91 54.52
CA LEU A 341 15.18 -34.11 54.37
C LEU A 341 16.02 -32.91 54.85
N GLY A 342 15.40 -31.88 55.41
CA GLY A 342 16.10 -30.71 55.95
C GLY A 342 16.50 -29.66 54.93
N ALA A 343 15.95 -29.69 53.72
CA ALA A 343 16.26 -28.67 52.72
C ALA A 343 15.71 -27.28 53.13
N ASP A 344 16.57 -26.26 53.07
CA ASP A 344 16.17 -24.87 53.42
C ASP A 344 15.08 -24.30 52.50
N HIS A 345 14.17 -23.54 53.07
CA HIS A 345 13.07 -22.86 52.36
C HIS A 345 13.60 -21.93 51.23
N ALA A 346 14.74 -21.27 51.42
CA ALA A 346 15.34 -20.42 50.39
C ALA A 346 15.79 -21.24 49.17
N TYR A 347 16.37 -22.41 49.41
CA TYR A 347 16.77 -23.35 48.35
C TYR A 347 15.54 -23.90 47.58
N GLN A 348 14.50 -24.31 48.29
CA GLN A 348 13.27 -24.80 47.70
C GLN A 348 12.57 -23.69 46.86
N ARG A 349 12.54 -22.46 47.36
CA ARG A 349 12.02 -21.32 46.62
C ARG A 349 12.84 -21.03 45.35
N MET A 350 14.16 -21.16 45.39
CA MET A 350 15.03 -21.03 44.23
C MET A 350 14.73 -22.09 43.16
N ILE A 351 14.50 -23.36 43.54
CA ILE A 351 14.11 -24.44 42.64
C ILE A 351 12.78 -24.13 41.96
N LEU A 352 11.77 -23.72 42.75
CA LEU A 352 10.47 -23.35 42.22
C LEU A 352 10.55 -22.20 41.21
N LYS A 353 11.30 -21.15 41.55
CA LYS A 353 11.56 -20.02 40.63
C LYS A 353 12.17 -20.49 39.31
N LYS A 354 13.20 -21.34 39.37
CA LYS A 354 13.88 -21.86 38.15
C LYS A 354 12.97 -22.76 37.32
N GLN A 355 12.10 -23.57 37.94
CA GLN A 355 11.14 -24.40 37.22
C GLN A 355 10.07 -23.58 36.53
N LEU A 356 9.48 -22.62 37.22
CA LEU A 356 8.44 -21.76 36.63
C LEU A 356 9.02 -20.80 35.58
N ALA A 357 10.22 -20.25 35.80
CA ALA A 357 10.87 -19.37 34.84
C ALA A 357 11.02 -20.04 33.46
N LYS A 358 11.27 -21.34 33.41
CA LYS A 358 11.39 -22.06 32.11
C LYS A 358 10.08 -22.06 31.31
N ILE A 359 8.91 -22.04 31.98
CA ILE A 359 7.59 -22.04 31.31
C ILE A 359 7.34 -20.71 30.60
N PHE A 360 7.91 -19.60 31.09
CA PHE A 360 7.75 -18.26 30.54
C PHE A 360 8.91 -17.86 29.62
N LEU A 361 10.14 -18.11 30.06
CA LEU A 361 11.35 -17.62 29.39
C LEU A 361 11.59 -18.28 28.03
N TYR A 362 11.53 -19.63 27.98
CA TYR A 362 11.81 -20.32 26.71
C TYR A 362 10.77 -20.01 25.62
N PRO A 363 9.45 -20.08 25.86
CA PRO A 363 8.48 -19.66 24.86
C PRO A 363 8.60 -18.18 24.51
N GLY A 364 8.91 -17.33 25.48
CA GLY A 364 9.11 -15.88 25.25
C GLY A 364 10.26 -15.61 24.28
N ILE A 365 11.45 -16.19 24.54
CA ILE A 365 12.62 -16.00 23.68
C ILE A 365 12.37 -16.60 22.29
N VAL A 366 11.86 -17.81 22.20
CA VAL A 366 11.67 -18.50 20.91
C VAL A 366 10.53 -17.86 20.13
N GLY A 367 9.39 -17.56 20.75
CA GLY A 367 8.22 -17.00 20.07
C GLY A 367 8.45 -15.56 19.58
N CYS A 368 8.94 -14.68 20.47
CA CYS A 368 9.24 -13.29 20.09
C CYS A 368 10.45 -13.22 19.14
N GLY A 369 11.49 -14.04 19.37
CA GLY A 369 12.65 -14.07 18.49
C GLY A 369 12.30 -14.57 17.08
N ALA A 370 11.51 -15.64 16.96
CA ALA A 370 11.03 -16.13 15.68
C ALA A 370 10.12 -15.10 15.00
N GLY A 371 9.22 -14.45 15.73
CA GLY A 371 8.36 -13.39 15.20
C GLY A 371 9.16 -12.21 14.65
N PHE A 372 10.15 -11.73 15.40
CA PHE A 372 11.03 -10.66 14.96
C PHE A 372 11.86 -11.04 13.72
N LEU A 373 12.47 -12.24 13.72
CA LEU A 373 13.24 -12.72 12.58
C LEU A 373 12.38 -12.90 11.33
N PHE A 374 11.16 -13.38 11.49
CA PHE A 374 10.22 -13.51 10.38
C PHE A 374 9.85 -12.15 9.78
N SER A 375 9.54 -11.16 10.63
CA SER A 375 9.24 -9.80 10.19
C SER A 375 10.41 -9.17 9.44
N PHE A 376 11.63 -9.31 9.98
CA PHE A 376 12.86 -8.85 9.33
C PHE A 376 13.09 -9.54 7.97
N MET A 377 12.86 -10.86 7.88
CA MET A 377 13.01 -11.59 6.62
C MET A 377 11.96 -11.15 5.58
N MET A 378 10.73 -10.86 6.00
CA MET A 378 9.67 -10.37 5.10
C MET A 378 10.05 -9.04 4.48
N ASP A 379 10.53 -8.07 5.28
CA ASP A 379 11.01 -6.79 4.77
C ASP A 379 12.18 -6.98 3.77
N TYR A 380 13.19 -7.76 4.15
CA TYR A 380 14.36 -7.97 3.30
C TYR A 380 14.06 -8.70 1.98
N THR A 381 13.09 -9.62 1.96
CA THR A 381 12.76 -10.40 0.75
C THR A 381 11.82 -9.66 -0.20
N ASN A 382 11.14 -8.60 0.26
CA ASN A 382 10.16 -7.87 -0.53
C ASN A 382 10.84 -7.10 -1.68
N ASP A 383 11.92 -6.38 -1.38
CA ASP A 383 12.63 -5.54 -2.34
C ASP A 383 14.16 -5.70 -2.34
N GLY A 384 14.67 -6.69 -1.59
CA GLY A 384 16.11 -7.01 -1.51
C GLY A 384 16.92 -6.02 -0.67
N GLY A 385 16.28 -5.12 0.07
CA GLY A 385 16.89 -4.12 0.93
C GLY A 385 16.08 -3.91 2.22
N ILE A 386 16.50 -2.97 3.06
CA ILE A 386 15.73 -2.51 4.22
C ILE A 386 15.67 -0.99 4.17
N THR A 387 14.48 -0.45 4.04
CA THR A 387 14.22 0.99 4.00
C THR A 387 14.27 1.63 5.39
N ALA A 388 14.41 2.96 5.43
CA ALA A 388 14.40 3.71 6.69
C ALA A 388 13.08 3.57 7.46
N ILE A 389 11.98 3.31 6.75
CA ILE A 389 10.64 3.11 7.30
C ILE A 389 10.52 1.76 7.96
N GLU A 390 10.99 0.72 7.30
CA GLU A 390 11.02 -0.65 7.81
C GLU A 390 11.90 -0.75 9.07
N ILE A 391 13.02 0.00 9.13
CA ILE A 391 13.83 0.12 10.35
C ILE A 391 13.00 0.72 11.50
N LYS A 392 12.17 1.75 11.23
CA LYS A 392 11.27 2.32 12.24
C LYS A 392 10.20 1.30 12.67
N ALA A 393 9.60 0.57 11.73
CA ALA A 393 8.63 -0.49 12.02
C ALA A 393 9.22 -1.59 12.90
N LEU A 394 10.40 -2.10 12.56
CA LEU A 394 11.14 -3.07 13.36
C LEU A 394 11.51 -2.53 14.75
N GLY A 395 11.84 -1.24 14.86
CA GLY A 395 12.07 -0.57 16.13
C GLY A 395 10.83 -0.52 17.04
N ILE A 396 9.67 -0.21 16.47
CA ILE A 396 8.39 -0.23 17.19
C ILE A 396 7.99 -1.65 17.57
N LEU A 397 8.24 -2.64 16.69
CA LEU A 397 8.04 -4.05 17.01
C LEU A 397 8.87 -4.50 18.23
N LEU A 398 10.11 -4.06 18.34
CA LEU A 398 10.96 -4.32 19.53
C LEU A 398 10.34 -3.72 20.79
N LEU A 399 9.77 -2.53 20.73
CA LEU A 399 9.07 -1.92 21.87
C LEU A 399 7.84 -2.73 22.26
N LEU A 400 7.06 -3.21 21.30
CA LEU A 400 5.91 -4.08 21.56
C LEU A 400 6.34 -5.43 22.15
N ILE A 401 7.41 -6.03 21.67
CA ILE A 401 8.00 -7.24 22.28
C ILE A 401 8.38 -6.98 23.73
N ALA A 402 8.94 -5.82 24.05
CA ALA A 402 9.24 -5.45 25.43
C ALA A 402 7.97 -5.37 26.31
N VAL A 403 6.87 -4.84 25.76
CA VAL A 403 5.56 -4.84 26.43
C VAL A 403 5.04 -6.27 26.65
N PHE A 404 5.16 -7.15 25.64
CA PHE A 404 4.78 -8.56 25.77
C PHE A 404 5.60 -9.27 26.85
N CYS A 405 6.91 -9.04 26.88
CA CYS A 405 7.79 -9.54 27.93
C CYS A 405 7.40 -9.05 29.33
N PHE A 406 7.00 -7.78 29.42
CA PHE A 406 6.51 -7.20 30.69
C PHE A 406 5.23 -7.86 31.17
N VAL A 407 4.27 -8.11 30.27
CA VAL A 407 3.02 -8.83 30.57
C VAL A 407 3.33 -10.24 31.06
N LEU A 408 4.17 -10.99 30.31
CA LEU A 408 4.61 -12.34 30.70
C LEU A 408 5.30 -12.37 32.06
N PHE A 409 6.16 -11.39 32.32
CA PHE A 409 6.83 -11.24 33.63
C PHE A 409 5.84 -10.97 34.74
N SER A 410 4.80 -10.17 34.50
CA SER A 410 3.75 -9.89 35.48
C SER A 410 2.94 -11.14 35.81
N VAL A 411 2.56 -11.92 34.80
CA VAL A 411 1.90 -13.23 34.97
C VAL A 411 2.80 -14.20 35.72
N TYR A 412 4.11 -14.25 35.40
CA TYR A 412 5.08 -15.06 36.13
C TYR A 412 5.13 -14.72 37.61
N ARG A 413 5.17 -13.42 37.96
CA ARG A 413 5.18 -12.97 39.36
C ARG A 413 3.95 -13.41 40.12
N VAL A 414 2.74 -13.28 39.51
CA VAL A 414 1.49 -13.74 40.11
C VAL A 414 1.47 -15.24 40.25
N SER A 415 1.91 -15.98 39.21
CA SER A 415 2.01 -17.43 39.23
C SER A 415 2.97 -17.96 40.30
N LEU A 416 4.11 -17.35 40.46
CA LEU A 416 5.12 -17.70 41.44
C LEU A 416 4.58 -17.53 42.86
N LYS A 417 3.89 -16.41 43.16
CA LYS A 417 3.26 -16.14 44.47
C LYS A 417 2.20 -17.19 44.82
N LYS A 418 1.39 -17.56 43.82
CA LYS A 418 0.32 -18.57 44.04
C LYS A 418 0.91 -19.98 44.17
N ALA A 419 1.88 -20.36 43.30
CA ALA A 419 2.58 -21.63 43.35
C ALA A 419 3.33 -21.83 44.69
N GLY A 420 3.99 -20.77 45.20
CA GLY A 420 4.65 -20.80 46.51
C GLY A 420 3.69 -21.14 47.66
N LYS A 421 2.47 -20.60 47.65
CA LYS A 421 1.44 -20.96 48.63
C LYS A 421 1.01 -22.43 48.55
N ILE A 422 0.93 -23.01 47.35
CA ILE A 422 0.53 -24.42 47.15
C ILE A 422 1.57 -25.37 47.71
N VAL A 423 2.84 -25.06 47.59
CA VAL A 423 3.95 -25.90 48.10
C VAL A 423 4.45 -25.49 49.48
N ASN A 424 3.67 -24.67 50.24
CA ASN A 424 3.96 -24.22 51.61
C ASN A 424 5.29 -23.46 51.78
N LEU A 425 5.69 -22.68 50.75
CA LEU A 425 6.89 -21.83 50.76
C LEU A 425 6.53 -20.33 50.87
N ASN A 426 5.86 -19.97 51.96
CA ASN A 426 5.48 -18.58 52.21
C ASN A 426 6.66 -17.72 52.69
#